data_72a253a5045028369ee32cacc282877e
#
_entry.id   72a253a5045028369ee32cacc282877e
#
_cell.length_a   1.000
_cell.length_b   1.000
_cell.length_c   1.000
_cell.angle_alpha   90.00
_cell.angle_beta   90.00
_cell.angle_gamma   90.00
#
_symmetry.space_group_name_H-M   'P 1'
#
loop_
_entity.id
_entity.type
_entity.pdbx_description
1 polymer ?
#
loop_
_entity_poly.entity_id
_entity_poly.type
_entity_poly.pdbx_seq_one_letter_code
_entity_poly.pdbx_strand_id
1 'polypeptide(L)'
;MKKIRIGSGAGYAGDRIEPAVELMEKGNLDYIIFECLAERTVAIGQQDKEKDPSKGYNQLLDYRMEKILPLMAKNKVKVITNMGAANPVSAAERTCEIARKLGVGGLKIACVTGDDITEELDKYEKEKVLEIG
;
A
#
# COMPACT_ATOMS: atom_id res chain seq x y z
N MET A 1 4.00 29.87 -6.93
CA MET A 1 3.29 28.59 -6.74
C MET A 1 4.33 27.47 -6.64
N LYS A 2 4.32 26.62 -5.63
CA LYS A 2 5.26 25.49 -5.49
C LYS A 2 4.85 24.39 -6.48
N LYS A 3 5.77 23.97 -7.34
CA LYS A 3 5.55 22.82 -8.24
C LYS A 3 5.80 21.53 -7.46
N ILE A 4 4.93 20.53 -7.64
CA ILE A 4 5.04 19.19 -7.07
C ILE A 4 5.11 18.20 -8.23
N ARG A 5 6.00 17.21 -8.13
CA ARG A 5 6.14 16.10 -9.09
C ARG A 5 5.64 14.82 -8.46
N ILE A 6 4.64 14.22 -9.09
CA ILE A 6 4.01 12.97 -8.65
C ILE A 6 4.24 11.93 -9.75
N GLY A 7 4.74 10.76 -9.35
CA GLY A 7 4.91 9.61 -10.23
C GLY A 7 3.86 8.54 -9.95
N SER A 8 3.55 7.73 -10.97
CA SER A 8 2.80 6.49 -10.83
C SER A 8 3.77 5.32 -10.72
N GLY A 9 3.72 4.58 -9.62
CA GLY A 9 4.59 3.43 -9.36
C GLY A 9 3.95 2.10 -9.72
N ALA A 10 2.63 2.02 -9.69
CA ALA A 10 1.84 0.87 -10.11
C ALA A 10 0.42 1.30 -10.43
N GLY A 11 -0.23 0.57 -11.34
CA GLY A 11 -1.63 0.73 -11.71
C GLY A 11 -2.49 -0.50 -11.40
N TYR A 12 -1.92 -1.57 -10.85
CA TYR A 12 -2.64 -2.76 -10.37
C TYR A 12 -1.78 -3.60 -9.41
N ALA A 13 -2.41 -4.56 -8.72
CA ALA A 13 -1.79 -5.36 -7.66
C ALA A 13 -0.52 -6.12 -8.09
N GLY A 14 -0.48 -6.61 -9.32
CA GLY A 14 0.62 -7.43 -9.88
C GLY A 14 1.62 -6.66 -10.74
N ASP A 15 1.57 -5.31 -10.74
CA ASP A 15 2.43 -4.50 -11.61
C ASP A 15 3.91 -4.67 -11.27
N ARG A 16 4.75 -4.55 -12.29
CA ARG A 16 6.21 -4.66 -12.15
C ARG A 16 6.81 -3.43 -11.48
N ILE A 17 7.91 -3.62 -10.77
CA ILE A 17 8.53 -2.57 -9.95
C ILE A 17 9.59 -1.75 -10.67
N GLU A 18 10.19 -2.27 -11.74
CA GLU A 18 11.36 -1.66 -12.39
C GLU A 18 11.11 -0.24 -12.92
N PRO A 19 9.95 0.07 -13.56
CA PRO A 19 9.67 1.44 -13.98
C PRO A 19 9.53 2.41 -12.80
N ALA A 20 8.98 1.94 -11.66
CA ALA A 20 8.87 2.75 -10.46
C ALA A 20 10.26 3.06 -9.86
N VAL A 21 11.15 2.07 -9.82
CA VAL A 21 12.54 2.24 -9.39
C VAL A 21 13.24 3.30 -10.26
N GLU A 22 13.16 3.16 -11.58
CA GLU A 22 13.75 4.12 -12.50
C GLU A 22 13.18 5.53 -12.32
N LEU A 23 11.87 5.62 -12.12
CA LEU A 23 11.19 6.89 -11.90
C LEU A 23 11.61 7.54 -10.57
N MET A 24 11.80 6.76 -9.52
CA MET A 24 12.30 7.25 -8.23
C MET A 24 13.77 7.69 -8.32
N GLU A 25 14.58 7.05 -9.15
CA GLU A 25 15.99 7.40 -9.34
C GLU A 25 16.18 8.66 -10.19
N LYS A 26 15.41 8.81 -11.28
CA LYS A 26 15.66 9.80 -12.34
C LYS A 26 14.58 10.87 -12.43
N GLY A 27 13.40 10.67 -11.89
CA GLY A 27 12.22 11.53 -12.09
C GLY A 27 12.20 12.80 -11.25
N ASN A 28 13.11 12.98 -10.29
CA ASN A 28 13.09 14.08 -9.33
C ASN A 28 11.72 14.27 -8.70
N LEU A 29 11.14 13.17 -8.21
CA LEU A 29 9.78 13.12 -7.65
C LEU A 29 9.74 13.67 -6.21
N ASP A 30 8.63 14.34 -5.88
CA ASP A 30 8.23 14.61 -4.49
C ASP A 30 7.45 13.42 -3.91
N TYR A 31 6.60 12.79 -4.75
CA TYR A 31 5.74 11.67 -4.37
C TYR A 31 5.70 10.60 -5.47
N ILE A 32 5.52 9.35 -5.05
CA ILE A 32 5.15 8.26 -5.95
C ILE A 32 3.98 7.48 -5.33
N ILE A 33 3.01 7.10 -6.18
CA ILE A 33 1.79 6.42 -5.77
C ILE A 33 1.80 5.01 -6.35
N PHE A 34 1.54 4.02 -5.50
CA PHE A 34 1.31 2.64 -5.90
C PHE A 34 -0.16 2.32 -5.68
N GLU A 35 -0.92 2.33 -6.76
CA GLU A 35 -2.30 1.85 -6.78
C GLU A 35 -2.27 0.34 -7.04
N CYS A 36 -2.67 -0.46 -6.06
CA CYS A 36 -2.53 -1.91 -6.06
C CYS A 36 -3.78 -2.62 -5.53
N LEU A 37 -4.91 -1.93 -5.45
CA LEU A 37 -6.12 -2.45 -4.84
C LEU A 37 -7.30 -2.38 -5.82
N ALA A 38 -8.06 -3.47 -5.85
CA ALA A 38 -9.36 -3.58 -6.51
C ALA A 38 -10.25 -4.49 -5.67
N GLU A 39 -11.53 -4.58 -5.99
CA GLU A 39 -12.52 -5.40 -5.26
C GLU A 39 -12.03 -6.84 -5.09
N ARG A 40 -11.50 -7.43 -6.16
CA ARG A 40 -10.95 -8.80 -6.12
C ARG A 40 -9.76 -8.91 -5.16
N THR A 41 -8.85 -7.96 -5.17
CA THR A 41 -7.62 -8.04 -4.38
C THR A 41 -7.87 -7.73 -2.91
N VAL A 42 -8.84 -6.87 -2.57
CA VAL A 42 -9.25 -6.66 -1.19
C VAL A 42 -9.97 -7.91 -0.64
N ALA A 43 -10.81 -8.56 -1.46
CA ALA A 43 -11.48 -9.81 -1.06
C ALA A 43 -10.48 -10.95 -0.80
N ILE A 44 -9.45 -11.10 -1.64
CA ILE A 44 -8.36 -12.05 -1.40
C ILE A 44 -7.61 -11.70 -0.12
N GLY A 45 -7.28 -10.42 0.08
CA GLY A 45 -6.63 -9.92 1.30
C GLY A 45 -7.45 -10.25 2.55
N GLN A 46 -8.76 -10.07 2.50
CA GLN A 46 -9.65 -10.41 3.61
C GLN A 46 -9.61 -11.92 3.93
N GLN A 47 -9.69 -12.78 2.92
CA GLN A 47 -9.56 -14.23 3.10
C GLN A 47 -8.20 -14.64 3.66
N ASP A 48 -7.13 -13.99 3.26
CA ASP A 48 -5.80 -14.26 3.80
C ASP A 48 -5.68 -13.81 5.27
N LYS A 49 -6.26 -12.66 5.62
CA LYS A 49 -6.34 -12.15 7.01
C LYS A 49 -7.14 -13.06 7.92
N GLU A 50 -8.24 -13.65 7.44
CA GLU A 50 -9.04 -14.62 8.19
C GLU A 50 -8.27 -15.90 8.51
N LYS A 51 -7.41 -16.38 7.58
CA LYS A 51 -6.57 -17.56 7.79
C LYS A 51 -5.37 -17.27 8.66
N ASP A 52 -4.78 -16.11 8.52
CA ASP A 52 -3.59 -15.65 9.23
C ASP A 52 -3.72 -14.13 9.50
N PRO A 53 -4.01 -13.72 10.74
CA PRO A 53 -4.18 -12.31 11.12
C PRO A 53 -2.96 -11.41 10.81
N SER A 54 -1.79 -11.99 10.58
CA SER A 54 -0.59 -11.26 10.17
C SER A 54 -0.51 -10.98 8.66
N LYS A 55 -1.45 -11.53 7.87
CA LYS A 55 -1.56 -11.40 6.42
C LYS A 55 -2.71 -10.46 6.03
N GLY A 56 -3.06 -10.44 4.75
CA GLY A 56 -4.17 -9.64 4.23
C GLY A 56 -3.73 -8.36 3.53
N TYR A 57 -2.44 -8.19 3.29
CA TYR A 57 -1.86 -7.14 2.46
C TYR A 57 -1.31 -7.69 1.14
N ASN A 58 -0.95 -6.82 0.21
CA ASN A 58 -0.46 -7.20 -1.11
C ASN A 58 0.75 -8.14 -1.02
N GLN A 59 0.69 -9.28 -1.69
CA GLN A 59 1.73 -10.32 -1.65
C GLN A 59 3.09 -9.84 -2.18
N LEU A 60 3.12 -8.78 -2.99
CA LEU A 60 4.36 -8.18 -3.49
C LEU A 60 4.89 -7.06 -2.57
N LEU A 61 4.28 -6.83 -1.41
CA LEU A 61 4.71 -5.78 -0.48
C LEU A 61 6.20 -5.88 -0.15
N ASP A 62 6.63 -7.05 0.31
CA ASP A 62 8.02 -7.29 0.72
C ASP A 62 8.98 -6.98 -0.43
N TYR A 63 8.76 -7.59 -1.58
CA TYR A 63 9.58 -7.41 -2.77
C TYR A 63 9.69 -5.95 -3.21
N ARG A 64 8.56 -5.23 -3.21
CA ARG A 64 8.52 -3.83 -3.58
C ARG A 64 9.22 -2.95 -2.55
N MET A 65 8.94 -3.16 -1.27
CA MET A 65 9.55 -2.37 -0.19
C MET A 65 11.07 -2.55 -0.13
N GLU A 66 11.58 -3.75 -0.37
CA GLU A 66 13.03 -3.99 -0.46
C GLU A 66 13.69 -3.15 -1.57
N LYS A 67 13.01 -2.90 -2.68
CA LYS A 67 13.52 -2.10 -3.79
C LYS A 67 13.40 -0.60 -3.55
N ILE A 68 12.29 -0.13 -2.98
CA ILE A 68 11.99 1.31 -2.94
C ILE A 68 12.40 1.99 -1.64
N LEU A 69 12.45 1.32 -0.49
CA LEU A 69 12.82 1.95 0.79
C LEU A 69 14.21 2.61 0.77
N PRO A 70 15.26 2.00 0.18
CA PRO A 70 16.55 2.67 0.04
C PRO A 70 16.47 3.95 -0.81
N LEU A 71 15.64 3.93 -1.87
CA LEU A 71 15.45 5.09 -2.75
C LEU A 71 14.66 6.20 -2.06
N MET A 72 13.66 5.86 -1.23
CA MET A 72 12.96 6.83 -0.38
C MET A 72 13.93 7.58 0.52
N ALA A 73 14.81 6.85 1.19
CA ALA A 73 15.80 7.43 2.09
C ALA A 73 16.81 8.33 1.34
N LYS A 74 17.32 7.85 0.21
CA LYS A 74 18.33 8.55 -0.61
C LYS A 74 17.77 9.78 -1.31
N ASN A 75 16.63 9.64 -1.98
CA ASN A 75 16.08 10.66 -2.88
C ASN A 75 14.95 11.49 -2.23
N LYS A 76 14.60 11.19 -0.96
CA LYS A 76 13.55 11.86 -0.19
C LYS A 76 12.16 11.83 -0.86
N VAL A 77 11.91 10.85 -1.71
CA VAL A 77 10.61 10.63 -2.36
C VAL A 77 9.65 10.03 -1.33
N LYS A 78 8.46 10.58 -1.23
CA LYS A 78 7.39 10.03 -0.39
C LYS A 78 6.58 9.01 -1.16
N VAL A 79 6.32 7.87 -0.55
CA VAL A 79 5.48 6.80 -1.11
C VAL A 79 4.10 6.86 -0.49
N ILE A 80 3.07 6.76 -1.33
CA ILE A 80 1.68 6.58 -0.93
C ILE A 80 1.19 5.31 -1.60
N THR A 81 0.54 4.42 -0.85
CA THR A 81 0.09 3.15 -1.40
C THR A 81 -1.12 2.58 -0.66
N ASN A 82 -1.94 1.84 -1.37
CA ASN A 82 -3.01 0.99 -0.85
C ASN A 82 -2.63 -0.50 -0.81
N MET A 83 -1.32 -0.83 -0.84
CA MET A 83 -0.84 -2.21 -0.69
C MET A 83 -1.21 -2.85 0.66
N GLY A 84 -1.65 -2.06 1.63
CA GLY A 84 -2.17 -2.58 2.89
C GLY A 84 -3.41 -3.46 2.73
N ALA A 85 -4.19 -3.27 1.66
CA ALA A 85 -5.38 -4.03 1.33
C ALA A 85 -6.32 -4.17 2.55
N ALA A 86 -6.61 -5.40 3.01
CA ALA A 86 -7.46 -5.67 4.17
C ALA A 86 -6.72 -5.57 5.53
N ASN A 87 -5.39 -5.37 5.54
CA ASN A 87 -4.59 -5.33 6.77
C ASN A 87 -3.48 -4.26 6.70
N PRO A 88 -3.83 -2.98 6.65
CA PRO A 88 -2.85 -1.91 6.53
C PRO A 88 -1.91 -1.79 7.74
N VAL A 89 -2.34 -2.22 8.93
CA VAL A 89 -1.51 -2.21 10.14
C VAL A 89 -0.37 -3.21 10.01
N SER A 90 -0.66 -4.48 9.69
CA SER A 90 0.37 -5.51 9.48
C SER A 90 1.29 -5.17 8.30
N ALA A 91 0.77 -4.55 7.25
CA ALA A 91 1.58 -4.05 6.15
C ALA A 91 2.59 -2.97 6.60
N ALA A 92 2.16 -2.04 7.44
CA ALA A 92 3.02 -1.00 8.00
C ALA A 92 4.09 -1.60 8.92
N GLU A 93 3.73 -2.52 9.81
CA GLU A 93 4.67 -3.24 10.68
C GLU A 93 5.71 -4.00 9.86
N ARG A 94 5.26 -4.74 8.84
CA ARG A 94 6.14 -5.46 7.92
C ARG A 94 7.09 -4.53 7.18
N THR A 95 6.61 -3.39 6.74
CA THR A 95 7.44 -2.36 6.11
C THR A 95 8.49 -1.81 7.07
N CYS A 96 8.14 -1.60 8.34
CA CYS A 96 9.10 -1.20 9.39
C CYS A 96 10.22 -2.25 9.59
N GLU A 97 9.86 -3.53 9.58
CA GLU A 97 10.85 -4.63 9.69
C GLU A 97 11.83 -4.61 8.53
N ILE A 98 11.32 -4.48 7.30
CA ILE A 98 12.14 -4.41 6.08
C ILE A 98 13.07 -3.18 6.15
N ALA A 99 12.53 -2.01 6.54
CA ALA A 99 13.34 -0.79 6.68
C ALA A 99 14.48 -0.96 7.68
N ARG A 100 14.24 -1.62 8.83
CA ARG A 100 15.28 -1.93 9.81
C ARG A 100 16.34 -2.86 9.24
N LYS A 101 15.94 -3.94 8.55
CA LYS A 101 16.87 -4.89 7.90
C LYS A 101 17.76 -4.22 6.87
N LEU A 102 17.22 -3.24 6.14
CA LEU A 102 17.95 -2.50 5.11
C LEU A 102 18.76 -1.30 5.67
N GLY A 103 18.73 -1.07 6.98
CA GLY A 103 19.45 0.04 7.60
C GLY A 103 18.85 1.43 7.31
N VAL A 104 17.60 1.50 6.87
CA VAL A 104 16.87 2.76 6.59
C VAL A 104 15.75 3.02 7.60
N GLY A 105 15.93 2.56 8.83
CA GLY A 105 14.93 2.62 9.91
C GLY A 105 14.52 4.03 10.38
N GLY A 106 15.15 5.10 9.86
CA GLY A 106 14.75 6.49 10.14
C GLY A 106 13.54 7.00 9.36
N LEU A 107 12.98 6.18 8.46
CA LEU A 107 11.77 6.52 7.71
C LEU A 107 10.54 6.53 8.61
N LYS A 108 9.65 7.49 8.38
CA LYS A 108 8.34 7.55 9.04
C LYS A 108 7.33 6.79 8.18
N ILE A 109 6.69 5.80 8.77
CA ILE A 109 5.64 5.00 8.14
C ILE A 109 4.34 5.33 8.86
N ALA A 110 3.33 5.72 8.10
CA ALA A 110 1.98 5.97 8.58
C ALA A 110 1.01 4.94 8.02
N CYS A 111 0.05 4.54 8.83
CA CYS A 111 -1.06 3.69 8.44
C CYS A 111 -2.35 4.49 8.55
N VAL A 112 -3.20 4.41 7.54
CA VAL A 112 -4.55 4.97 7.54
C VAL A 112 -5.53 3.81 7.65
N THR A 113 -6.43 3.90 8.63
CA THR A 113 -7.47 2.89 8.93
C THR A 113 -8.83 3.58 9.02
N GLY A 114 -9.91 2.77 9.06
CA GLY A 114 -11.27 3.28 9.27
C GLY A 114 -12.25 2.94 8.15
N ASP A 115 -11.83 2.13 7.19
CA ASP A 115 -12.63 1.64 6.07
C ASP A 115 -13.17 0.19 6.28
N ASP A 116 -12.65 -0.51 7.28
CA ASP A 116 -13.13 -1.85 7.65
C ASP A 116 -14.39 -1.72 8.53
N ILE A 117 -15.54 -2.09 7.95
CA ILE A 117 -16.86 -2.10 8.62
C ILE A 117 -17.38 -3.52 8.86
N THR A 118 -16.51 -4.53 8.78
CA THR A 118 -16.90 -5.95 8.86
C THR A 118 -17.72 -6.24 10.12
N GLU A 119 -17.35 -5.68 11.27
CA GLU A 119 -18.08 -5.84 12.54
C GLU A 119 -19.44 -5.12 12.57
N GLU A 120 -19.70 -4.25 11.61
CA GLU A 120 -20.93 -3.46 11.53
C GLU A 120 -21.89 -3.93 10.43
N LEU A 121 -21.52 -4.97 9.66
CA LEU A 121 -22.30 -5.44 8.49
C LEU A 121 -23.75 -5.74 8.82
N ASP A 122 -24.03 -6.34 9.98
CA ASP A 122 -25.40 -6.65 10.43
C ASP A 122 -26.31 -5.42 10.49
N LYS A 123 -25.75 -4.22 10.72
CA LYS A 123 -26.51 -2.97 10.76
C LYS A 123 -26.97 -2.55 9.36
N TYR A 124 -26.23 -2.96 8.32
CA TYR A 124 -26.45 -2.54 6.94
C TYR A 124 -27.10 -3.63 6.07
N GLU A 125 -27.29 -4.84 6.60
CA GLU A 125 -27.85 -5.98 5.84
C GLU A 125 -29.20 -5.67 5.16
N LYS A 126 -30.01 -4.78 5.76
CA LYS A 126 -31.33 -4.40 5.24
C LYS A 126 -31.33 -3.12 4.40
N GLU A 127 -30.18 -2.47 4.29
CA GLU A 127 -30.06 -1.26 3.49
C GLU A 127 -30.09 -1.59 1.99
N LYS A 128 -30.78 -0.74 1.22
CA LYS A 128 -30.85 -0.91 -0.24
C LYS A 128 -29.55 -0.46 -0.86
N VAL A 129 -29.02 -1.31 -1.76
CA VAL A 129 -27.87 -0.93 -2.60
C VAL A 129 -28.32 0.16 -3.56
N LEU A 130 -27.62 1.28 -3.60
CA LEU A 130 -27.97 2.45 -4.41
C LEU A 130 -28.00 2.19 -5.92
N GLU A 131 -27.27 1.17 -6.38
CA GLU A 131 -27.10 0.83 -7.79
C GLU A 131 -28.16 -0.11 -8.35
N ILE A 132 -29.01 -0.66 -7.50
CA ILE A 132 -30.12 -1.53 -7.88
C ILE A 132 -31.41 -0.78 -7.60
N GLY A 133 -31.79 0.05 -8.56
CA GLY A 133 -33.06 0.75 -8.55
C GLY A 133 -34.25 -0.16 -8.87
#